data_6e2b0494606719084e664c1254400496
#
_entry.id   6e2b0494606719084e664c1254400496
#
_cell.length_a   1.000
_cell.length_b   1.000
_cell.length_c   1.000
_cell.angle_alpha   90.00
_cell.angle_beta   90.00
_cell.angle_gamma   90.00
#
_symmetry.space_group_name_H-M   'P 1'
#
loop_
_entity.id
_entity.type
_entity.pdbx_description
1 polymer ?
#
loop_
_entity_poly.entity_id
_entity_poly.type
_entity_poly.pdbx_seq_one_letter_code
_entity_poly.pdbx_strand_id
1 'polypeptide(L)'
;MSTPTTRGTDRSTDRCDAIERARVRARNADSTARVEAMGVKTTTRVKEDPLGGGDDDGDDDDDDFLIFQSARLTGRVDFVVTTMPVLNAQEGHKHLSGLDEAVIRNIEACKQLSQITRTSLGPNGMNKMVINHLERLFVTSDAAVIVRELEVAHPAARLIVMAAQSQEREMGDGTNFVVSFGGELLGLAEELVREGLHPSEIIEGYEKAAAKALEWMEELVVEGSDVLDVRDVKATAGRIKGTLSSKQHGFEDKLSKIVAEACIDVLPKNPLNFNVDNVRTTKIPGSSLSDCSVVQGMVIRRGVEGTIRTVKDAKIAVFGCAVDTSSTETKGTVLISSAKELEAYSKGEEAKMEEYIKNIAETGAKVVVSGQSFGEMALHFIERYGLMAIKVPSKFELRRLCRATNARGLVKLGRPEADELGYASSIEVREIGGTQCIVVQQDDHTSRVATVVLRGSTESALDDMERAVDDGVNAFKALTKDSRTLPAGGATEIELAHRLAAFGRKQTGLDQYAIQKFAQALEVVPRTLAENAGVNATDCIYKLYAAHANGDVNAGVDITGDASHINLGASEGIFDVFLVKYWALKYAVDAVCTVLRVDTIIMSKFAGGGKAPGPQGAGDD
;
A
#
# COMPACT_ATOMS: atom_id res chain seq x y z
N MET A 1 -20.41 0.60 70.54
CA MET A 1 -21.67 0.10 69.99
C MET A 1 -21.47 -0.23 68.54
N SER A 2 -21.26 -1.51 68.29
CA SER A 2 -20.91 -2.13 67.02
C SER A 2 -22.16 -2.61 66.29
N THR A 3 -22.25 -2.32 64.99
CA THR A 3 -23.23 -2.93 64.10
C THR A 3 -22.51 -3.76 63.03
N PRO A 4 -22.98 -4.97 62.74
CA PRO A 4 -22.29 -5.86 61.81
C PRO A 4 -22.71 -5.67 60.36
N THR A 5 -21.75 -5.66 59.45
CA THR A 5 -21.93 -5.67 58.00
C THR A 5 -22.26 -7.08 57.52
N THR A 6 -23.42 -7.23 56.92
CA THR A 6 -23.85 -8.46 56.23
C THR A 6 -23.31 -8.44 54.77
N ARG A 7 -22.52 -9.46 54.44
CA ARG A 7 -22.16 -9.79 53.06
C ARG A 7 -23.36 -10.42 52.32
N GLY A 8 -23.91 -9.72 51.34
CA GLY A 8 -24.84 -10.28 50.37
C GLY A 8 -24.05 -10.93 49.22
N THR A 9 -24.16 -12.24 49.10
CA THR A 9 -23.62 -13.00 47.95
C THR A 9 -24.53 -12.83 46.77
N ASP A 10 -23.94 -12.33 45.71
CA ASP A 10 -24.63 -12.05 44.43
C ASP A 10 -24.93 -13.37 43.69
N ARG A 11 -26.16 -13.85 43.79
CA ARG A 11 -26.69 -15.05 43.11
C ARG A 11 -27.22 -14.78 41.71
N SER A 12 -27.06 -13.57 41.16
CA SER A 12 -27.61 -13.18 39.87
C SER A 12 -26.67 -13.48 38.70
N THR A 13 -25.36 -13.40 38.89
CA THR A 13 -24.35 -13.65 37.84
C THR A 13 -24.23 -15.13 37.46
N ASP A 14 -24.32 -16.05 38.45
CA ASP A 14 -24.23 -17.48 38.16
C ASP A 14 -25.41 -18.06 37.34
N ARG A 15 -26.57 -17.41 37.38
CA ARG A 15 -27.72 -17.83 36.57
C ARG A 15 -27.61 -17.40 35.11
N CYS A 16 -27.02 -16.25 34.82
CA CYS A 16 -26.80 -15.80 33.45
C CYS A 16 -25.79 -16.68 32.73
N ASP A 17 -24.68 -17.01 33.38
CA ASP A 17 -23.65 -17.89 32.81
C ASP A 17 -24.13 -19.32 32.55
N ALA A 18 -25.03 -19.85 33.38
CA ALA A 18 -25.61 -21.17 33.19
C ALA A 18 -26.58 -21.21 31.98
N ILE A 19 -27.34 -20.12 31.76
CA ILE A 19 -28.27 -20.00 30.61
C ILE A 19 -27.50 -19.84 29.30
N GLU A 20 -26.39 -19.12 29.32
CA GLU A 20 -25.55 -18.91 28.14
C GLU A 20 -24.83 -20.18 27.72
N ARG A 21 -24.30 -20.96 28.66
CA ARG A 21 -23.73 -22.32 28.41
C ARG A 21 -24.76 -23.31 27.91
N ALA A 22 -26.00 -23.22 28.35
CA ALA A 22 -27.10 -24.06 27.85
C ALA A 22 -27.49 -23.69 26.42
N ARG A 23 -27.50 -22.40 26.06
CA ARG A 23 -27.76 -21.92 24.69
C ARG A 23 -26.69 -22.33 23.71
N VAL A 24 -25.41 -22.30 24.10
CA VAL A 24 -24.27 -22.76 23.28
C VAL A 24 -24.34 -24.27 23.04
N ARG A 25 -24.71 -25.07 24.04
CA ARG A 25 -24.93 -26.53 23.90
C ARG A 25 -26.10 -26.87 22.98
N ALA A 26 -27.20 -26.11 23.05
CA ALA A 26 -28.35 -26.31 22.16
C ALA A 26 -28.04 -25.96 20.70
N ARG A 27 -27.27 -24.90 20.44
CA ARG A 27 -26.81 -24.55 19.09
C ARG A 27 -25.88 -25.59 18.46
N ASN A 28 -25.01 -26.21 19.27
CA ASN A 28 -24.11 -27.26 18.79
C ASN A 28 -24.85 -28.60 18.52
N ALA A 29 -25.93 -28.90 19.25
CA ALA A 29 -26.77 -30.08 19.00
C ALA A 29 -27.60 -29.94 17.72
N ASP A 30 -28.06 -28.73 17.38
CA ASP A 30 -28.84 -28.47 16.18
C ASP A 30 -27.97 -28.49 14.90
N SER A 31 -26.66 -28.15 15.01
CA SER A 31 -25.72 -28.23 13.91
C SER A 31 -25.33 -29.69 13.59
N THR A 32 -25.22 -30.57 14.60
CA THR A 32 -24.92 -32.00 14.41
C THR A 32 -26.11 -32.72 13.76
N ALA A 33 -27.33 -32.40 14.14
CA ALA A 33 -28.54 -32.99 13.53
C ALA A 33 -28.73 -32.56 12.07
N ARG A 34 -28.31 -31.38 11.69
CA ARG A 34 -28.32 -30.92 10.29
C ARG A 34 -27.27 -31.58 9.40
N VAL A 35 -26.11 -31.93 9.95
CA VAL A 35 -25.04 -32.63 9.23
C VAL A 35 -25.43 -34.11 8.95
N GLU A 36 -26.11 -34.77 9.89
CA GLU A 36 -26.61 -36.11 9.68
C GLU A 36 -27.76 -36.19 8.64
N ALA A 37 -28.56 -35.13 8.54
CA ALA A 37 -29.62 -35.03 7.53
C ALA A 37 -29.10 -34.83 6.10
N MET A 38 -27.83 -34.44 5.92
CA MET A 38 -27.19 -34.27 4.60
C MET A 38 -26.48 -35.51 4.06
N GLY A 39 -26.58 -36.67 4.73
CA GLY A 39 -26.16 -37.96 4.18
C GLY A 39 -24.68 -38.21 4.00
N VAL A 40 -23.81 -37.44 4.70
CA VAL A 40 -22.36 -37.64 4.63
C VAL A 40 -21.94 -38.73 5.60
N LYS A 41 -21.63 -39.95 5.04
CA LYS A 41 -21.08 -41.07 5.82
C LYS A 41 -19.60 -40.78 6.17
N THR A 42 -19.33 -40.50 7.44
CA THR A 42 -17.97 -40.49 7.99
C THR A 42 -17.55 -41.89 8.38
N THR A 43 -16.65 -42.49 7.62
CA THR A 43 -15.94 -43.72 8.02
C THR A 43 -14.65 -43.34 8.72
N THR A 44 -14.67 -43.37 10.03
CA THR A 44 -13.46 -43.30 10.88
C THR A 44 -12.87 -44.72 10.98
N ARG A 45 -11.71 -44.94 10.39
CA ARG A 45 -10.91 -46.14 10.60
C ARG A 45 -9.74 -45.78 11.51
N VAL A 46 -9.84 -46.12 12.77
CA VAL A 46 -8.74 -46.08 13.74
C VAL A 46 -7.81 -47.25 13.42
N LYS A 47 -6.55 -46.99 13.12
CA LYS A 47 -5.50 -48.02 13.10
C LYS A 47 -4.74 -47.90 14.43
N GLU A 48 -4.83 -48.94 15.23
CA GLU A 48 -3.94 -49.19 16.37
C GLU A 48 -2.62 -49.76 15.84
N ASP A 49 -1.50 -49.22 16.29
CA ASP A 49 -0.17 -49.75 16.02
C ASP A 49 0.13 -50.93 16.95
N PRO A 50 0.76 -51.99 16.46
CA PRO A 50 1.59 -52.83 17.30
C PRO A 50 3.08 -52.71 16.95
N LEU A 51 3.87 -52.61 18.00
CA LEU A 51 5.33 -52.67 18.02
C LEU A 51 5.89 -53.98 17.41
N GLY A 52 6.96 -53.89 16.67
CA GLY A 52 7.81 -55.04 16.37
C GLY A 52 8.66 -54.84 15.11
N GLY A 53 9.96 -54.85 15.30
CA GLY A 53 11.01 -54.51 14.33
C GLY A 53 11.22 -55.54 13.20
N GLY A 54 12.07 -55.15 12.26
CA GLY A 54 12.66 -55.95 11.19
C GLY A 54 13.05 -55.12 10.02
N ASP A 55 14.35 -55.05 9.79
CA ASP A 55 15.04 -54.49 8.63
C ASP A 55 14.52 -55.12 7.33
N ASP A 56 14.30 -54.29 6.31
CA ASP A 56 14.69 -54.67 4.93
C ASP A 56 14.65 -53.45 4.00
N ASP A 57 15.67 -53.35 3.19
CA ASP A 57 15.91 -52.40 2.12
C ASP A 57 14.91 -52.54 0.99
N GLY A 58 14.38 -51.42 0.47
CA GLY A 58 13.56 -51.44 -0.74
C GLY A 58 13.06 -50.04 -1.08
N ASP A 59 13.74 -49.40 -2.02
CA ASP A 59 13.34 -48.17 -2.71
C ASP A 59 11.92 -48.29 -3.28
N ASP A 60 11.03 -47.43 -2.86
CA ASP A 60 9.84 -47.00 -3.63
C ASP A 60 9.28 -45.73 -2.99
N ASP A 61 9.80 -44.57 -3.45
CA ASP A 61 9.29 -43.24 -3.13
C ASP A 61 8.09 -42.92 -4.06
N ASP A 62 6.91 -43.38 -3.73
CA ASP A 62 5.64 -42.86 -4.22
C ASP A 62 5.08 -41.86 -3.20
N ASP A 63 5.59 -40.62 -3.22
CA ASP A 63 4.97 -39.51 -2.52
C ASP A 63 3.74 -38.97 -3.26
N ASP A 64 2.65 -39.72 -3.17
CA ASP A 64 1.30 -39.23 -3.40
C ASP A 64 0.92 -38.25 -2.29
N PHE A 65 1.13 -36.95 -2.54
CA PHE A 65 0.68 -35.85 -1.66
C PHE A 65 -0.85 -35.78 -1.70
N LEU A 66 -1.50 -36.58 -0.86
CA LEU A 66 -2.91 -36.48 -0.57
C LEU A 66 -3.23 -35.17 0.15
N ILE A 67 -3.96 -34.29 -0.54
CA ILE A 67 -4.53 -33.06 0.04
C ILE A 67 -5.57 -33.47 1.09
N PHE A 68 -5.21 -33.34 2.35
CA PHE A 68 -6.18 -33.42 3.44
C PHE A 68 -6.92 -32.09 3.56
N GLN A 69 -8.18 -32.08 3.11
CA GLN A 69 -9.14 -31.07 3.56
C GLN A 69 -9.48 -31.34 5.03
N SER A 70 -8.78 -30.74 5.95
CA SER A 70 -9.21 -30.67 7.32
C SER A 70 -9.94 -29.36 7.56
N ALA A 71 -11.26 -29.36 7.43
CA ALA A 71 -12.10 -28.31 7.97
C ALA A 71 -12.03 -28.35 9.50
N ARG A 72 -11.08 -27.66 10.11
CA ARG A 72 -11.14 -27.33 11.53
C ARG A 72 -12.00 -26.09 11.69
N LEU A 73 -13.10 -26.24 12.41
CA LEU A 73 -13.99 -25.19 12.91
C LEU A 73 -13.29 -24.30 13.97
N THR A 74 -12.23 -23.65 13.58
CA THR A 74 -11.59 -22.59 14.35
C THR A 74 -11.29 -21.46 13.39
N GLY A 75 -12.29 -20.70 12.96
CA GLY A 75 -12.22 -19.37 12.36
C GLY A 75 -11.09 -19.03 11.37
N ARG A 76 -10.31 -19.99 10.88
CA ARG A 76 -9.32 -19.80 9.82
C ARG A 76 -9.94 -20.25 8.52
N VAL A 77 -10.21 -19.32 7.65
CA VAL A 77 -10.46 -19.58 6.24
C VAL A 77 -9.08 -19.78 5.62
N ASP A 78 -8.62 -21.03 5.56
CA ASP A 78 -7.45 -21.35 4.75
C ASP A 78 -7.89 -21.20 3.29
N PHE A 79 -7.44 -20.12 2.66
CA PHE A 79 -7.49 -20.00 1.21
C PHE A 79 -6.55 -21.07 0.65
N VAL A 80 -7.11 -22.21 0.27
CA VAL A 80 -6.39 -23.19 -0.51
C VAL A 80 -6.17 -22.58 -1.89
N VAL A 81 -5.06 -21.88 -2.05
CA VAL A 81 -4.49 -21.69 -3.38
C VAL A 81 -4.13 -23.10 -3.84
N THR A 82 -4.91 -23.64 -4.76
CA THR A 82 -4.64 -24.93 -5.37
C THR A 82 -3.23 -24.85 -5.97
N THR A 83 -2.24 -25.41 -5.28
CA THR A 83 -0.88 -25.50 -5.81
C THR A 83 -0.94 -26.46 -6.98
N MET A 84 -0.82 -25.94 -8.18
CA MET A 84 -0.70 -26.77 -9.38
C MET A 84 0.58 -27.60 -9.29
N PRO A 85 0.57 -28.86 -9.77
CA PRO A 85 1.75 -29.72 -9.73
C PRO A 85 2.89 -29.06 -10.51
N VAL A 86 3.98 -28.83 -9.83
CA VAL A 86 5.22 -28.34 -10.43
C VAL A 86 5.88 -29.51 -11.15
N LEU A 87 5.99 -29.44 -12.46
CA LEU A 87 6.70 -30.45 -13.27
C LEU A 87 8.19 -30.44 -12.95
N ASN A 88 8.68 -31.51 -12.33
CA ASN A 88 10.10 -31.76 -12.13
C ASN A 88 10.73 -32.28 -13.43
N ALA A 89 11.73 -31.60 -13.95
CA ALA A 89 12.38 -31.94 -15.22
C ALA A 89 13.27 -33.20 -15.16
N GLN A 90 13.28 -33.98 -14.09
CA GLN A 90 14.24 -35.08 -13.90
C GLN A 90 13.68 -36.49 -13.78
N GLU A 91 12.39 -36.72 -13.73
CA GLU A 91 11.85 -38.09 -13.67
C GLU A 91 10.58 -38.23 -14.49
N GLY A 92 10.60 -39.24 -15.33
CA GLY A 92 9.59 -39.81 -16.25
C GLY A 92 8.17 -39.30 -16.15
N HIS A 93 7.85 -38.42 -16.99
CA HIS A 93 6.87 -37.46 -16.82
C HIS A 93 5.55 -37.76 -17.34
N LYS A 94 4.53 -37.32 -16.66
CA LYS A 94 3.30 -36.83 -17.32
C LYS A 94 3.66 -35.57 -18.11
N HIS A 95 4.14 -35.73 -19.33
CA HIS A 95 4.09 -34.69 -20.35
C HIS A 95 2.62 -34.31 -20.44
N LEU A 96 2.32 -33.08 -20.02
CA LEU A 96 1.09 -32.43 -20.43
C LEU A 96 1.25 -32.20 -21.93
N SER A 97 0.63 -33.06 -22.72
CA SER A 97 0.72 -33.08 -24.16
C SER A 97 -0.11 -31.93 -24.72
N GLY A 98 0.50 -30.79 -24.92
CA GLY A 98 -0.07 -29.70 -25.66
C GLY A 98 0.44 -28.35 -25.12
N LEU A 99 1.03 -27.58 -26.01
CA LEU A 99 1.36 -26.16 -25.82
C LEU A 99 0.17 -25.42 -25.21
N ASP A 100 -1.03 -25.76 -25.69
CA ASP A 100 -2.29 -25.14 -25.31
C ASP A 100 -2.67 -25.35 -23.85
N GLU A 101 -2.42 -26.54 -23.28
CA GLU A 101 -2.78 -26.81 -21.88
C GLU A 101 -1.92 -26.04 -20.88
N ALA A 102 -0.63 -25.86 -21.16
CA ALA A 102 0.26 -25.05 -20.32
C ALA A 102 -0.13 -23.56 -20.36
N VAL A 103 -0.44 -23.05 -21.55
CA VAL A 103 -0.90 -21.66 -21.73
C VAL A 103 -2.22 -21.44 -20.99
N ILE A 104 -3.18 -22.35 -21.12
CA ILE A 104 -4.48 -22.26 -20.44
C ILE A 104 -4.31 -22.24 -18.91
N ARG A 105 -3.43 -23.06 -18.34
CA ARG A 105 -3.15 -23.04 -16.89
C ARG A 105 -2.52 -21.74 -16.44
N ASN A 106 -1.61 -21.18 -17.22
CA ASN A 106 -1.01 -19.88 -16.94
C ASN A 106 -2.08 -18.78 -16.92
N ILE A 107 -2.99 -18.81 -17.88
CA ILE A 107 -4.13 -17.88 -17.99
C ILE A 107 -5.06 -18.01 -16.80
N GLU A 108 -5.43 -19.24 -16.44
CA GLU A 108 -6.33 -19.51 -15.30
C GLU A 108 -5.81 -18.89 -13.99
N ALA A 109 -4.51 -19.05 -13.70
CA ALA A 109 -3.89 -18.46 -12.51
C ALA A 109 -3.95 -16.91 -12.52
N CYS A 110 -3.73 -16.29 -13.68
CA CYS A 110 -3.84 -14.84 -13.84
C CYS A 110 -5.28 -14.34 -13.69
N LYS A 111 -6.24 -15.10 -14.24
CA LYS A 111 -7.68 -14.80 -14.16
C LYS A 111 -8.19 -14.86 -12.71
N GLN A 112 -7.77 -15.86 -11.94
CA GLN A 112 -8.11 -15.96 -10.51
C GLN A 112 -7.60 -14.74 -9.73
N LEU A 113 -6.35 -14.28 -9.99
CA LEU A 113 -5.82 -13.08 -9.37
C LEU A 113 -6.64 -11.83 -9.72
N SER A 114 -7.01 -11.67 -10.98
CA SER A 114 -7.84 -10.56 -11.45
C SER A 114 -9.23 -10.56 -10.80
N GLN A 115 -9.86 -11.72 -10.63
CA GLN A 115 -11.17 -11.83 -9.98
C GLN A 115 -11.14 -11.37 -8.52
N ILE A 116 -10.03 -11.61 -7.81
CA ILE A 116 -9.86 -11.14 -6.42
C ILE A 116 -9.81 -9.61 -6.35
N THR A 117 -9.09 -8.95 -7.26
CA THR A 117 -8.89 -7.50 -7.23
C THR A 117 -10.03 -6.72 -7.88
N ARG A 118 -10.76 -7.31 -8.83
CA ARG A 118 -11.83 -6.67 -9.61
C ARG A 118 -12.92 -6.03 -8.75
N THR A 119 -13.34 -6.70 -7.69
CA THR A 119 -14.38 -6.20 -6.78
C THR A 119 -13.92 -5.04 -5.89
N SER A 120 -12.64 -4.63 -5.93
CA SER A 120 -12.12 -3.44 -5.25
C SER A 120 -11.94 -2.24 -6.20
N LEU A 121 -12.37 -2.34 -7.46
CA LEU A 121 -12.25 -1.26 -8.44
C LEU A 121 -13.34 -0.19 -8.24
N GLY A 122 -12.92 1.07 -8.27
CA GLY A 122 -13.81 2.23 -8.28
C GLY A 122 -14.30 2.68 -6.89
N PRO A 123 -15.11 3.75 -6.83
CA PRO A 123 -15.54 4.36 -5.57
C PRO A 123 -16.36 3.44 -4.67
N ASN A 124 -17.17 2.56 -5.28
CA ASN A 124 -18.02 1.58 -4.58
C ASN A 124 -17.30 0.22 -4.43
N GLY A 125 -15.99 0.18 -4.69
CA GLY A 125 -15.18 -1.03 -4.53
C GLY A 125 -15.13 -1.51 -3.08
N MET A 126 -15.19 -2.84 -2.88
CA MET A 126 -15.16 -3.45 -1.56
C MET A 126 -13.73 -3.63 -1.06
N ASN A 127 -13.48 -3.23 0.17
CA ASN A 127 -12.19 -3.47 0.83
C ASN A 127 -11.93 -4.97 0.98
N LYS A 128 -10.69 -5.38 0.74
CA LYS A 128 -10.21 -6.73 0.99
C LYS A 128 -9.49 -6.79 2.33
N MET A 129 -9.71 -7.87 3.05
CA MET A 129 -8.99 -8.19 4.25
C MET A 129 -7.92 -9.22 3.91
N VAL A 130 -6.65 -8.82 3.99
CA VAL A 130 -5.51 -9.67 3.68
C VAL A 130 -4.70 -9.89 4.95
N ILE A 131 -4.38 -11.15 5.24
CA ILE A 131 -3.50 -11.54 6.34
C ILE A 131 -2.23 -12.12 5.72
N ASN A 132 -1.09 -11.48 5.96
CA ASN A 132 0.18 -11.95 5.42
C ASN A 132 0.81 -13.05 6.31
N HIS A 133 1.93 -13.64 5.87
CA HIS A 133 2.69 -14.67 6.60
C HIS A 133 3.18 -14.22 8.00
N LEU A 134 3.25 -12.91 8.27
CA LEU A 134 3.59 -12.34 9.56
C LEU A 134 2.36 -12.11 10.46
N GLU A 135 1.21 -12.68 10.11
CA GLU A 135 -0.09 -12.50 10.80
C GLU A 135 -0.55 -11.03 10.90
N ARG A 136 -0.03 -10.15 10.04
CA ARG A 136 -0.49 -8.76 9.96
C ARG A 136 -1.75 -8.68 9.12
N LEU A 137 -2.73 -7.95 9.66
CA LEU A 137 -4.01 -7.69 9.02
C LEU A 137 -3.94 -6.39 8.22
N PHE A 138 -4.29 -6.47 6.93
CA PHE A 138 -4.47 -5.32 6.05
C PHE A 138 -5.91 -5.28 5.58
N VAL A 139 -6.56 -4.14 5.70
CA VAL A 139 -7.90 -3.89 5.16
C VAL A 139 -7.78 -2.75 4.17
N THR A 140 -7.95 -3.04 2.89
CA THR A 140 -7.75 -2.03 1.83
C THR A 140 -8.48 -2.38 0.54
N SER A 141 -8.81 -1.37 -0.27
CA SER A 141 -9.23 -1.49 -1.67
C SER A 141 -8.05 -1.37 -2.65
N ASP A 142 -6.86 -1.02 -2.18
CA ASP A 142 -5.70 -0.81 -3.04
C ASP A 142 -5.14 -2.12 -3.59
N ALA A 143 -5.25 -2.30 -4.92
CA ALA A 143 -4.80 -3.51 -5.61
C ALA A 143 -3.29 -3.75 -5.47
N ALA A 144 -2.47 -2.70 -5.41
CA ALA A 144 -1.02 -2.83 -5.26
C ALA A 144 -0.65 -3.49 -3.93
N VAL A 145 -1.29 -3.07 -2.85
CA VAL A 145 -1.11 -3.68 -1.53
C VAL A 145 -1.67 -5.09 -1.49
N ILE A 146 -2.88 -5.30 -2.06
CA ILE A 146 -3.52 -6.63 -2.11
C ILE A 146 -2.59 -7.64 -2.78
N VAL A 147 -2.10 -7.36 -3.99
CA VAL A 147 -1.25 -8.32 -4.75
C VAL A 147 0.14 -8.48 -4.16
N ARG A 148 0.65 -7.48 -3.41
CA ARG A 148 1.93 -7.56 -2.72
C ARG A 148 1.88 -8.47 -1.50
N GLU A 149 0.81 -8.35 -0.69
CA GLU A 149 0.67 -9.10 0.56
C GLU A 149 0.08 -10.51 0.35
N LEU A 150 -0.51 -10.80 -0.84
CA LEU A 150 -1.13 -12.09 -1.18
C LEU A 150 -0.14 -13.24 -1.42
N GLU A 151 1.17 -12.96 -1.55
CA GLU A 151 2.19 -13.98 -1.85
C GLU A 151 1.81 -14.93 -2.99
N VAL A 152 1.62 -14.37 -4.18
CA VAL A 152 1.24 -15.13 -5.36
C VAL A 152 2.30 -16.20 -5.69
N ALA A 153 1.92 -17.48 -5.63
CA ALA A 153 2.83 -18.59 -5.85
C ALA A 153 3.10 -18.85 -7.35
N HIS A 154 2.05 -18.72 -8.20
CA HIS A 154 2.13 -19.09 -9.62
C HIS A 154 3.02 -18.10 -10.40
N PRO A 155 4.05 -18.59 -11.16
CA PRO A 155 4.99 -17.70 -11.86
C PRO A 155 4.34 -16.77 -12.89
N ALA A 156 3.35 -17.26 -13.67
CA ALA A 156 2.66 -16.42 -14.65
C ALA A 156 1.86 -15.30 -13.99
N ALA A 157 1.16 -15.58 -12.90
CA ALA A 157 0.45 -14.55 -12.16
C ALA A 157 1.41 -13.52 -11.51
N ARG A 158 2.63 -13.95 -11.14
CA ARG A 158 3.69 -13.01 -10.70
C ARG A 158 4.09 -12.01 -11.76
N LEU A 159 4.02 -12.33 -13.05
CA LEU A 159 4.30 -11.37 -14.12
C LEU A 159 3.28 -10.22 -14.11
N ILE A 160 2.00 -10.52 -13.92
CA ILE A 160 0.95 -9.50 -13.75
C ILE A 160 1.19 -8.66 -12.49
N VAL A 161 1.56 -9.30 -11.36
CA VAL A 161 1.93 -8.60 -10.13
C VAL A 161 3.11 -7.64 -10.35
N MET A 162 4.14 -8.08 -11.08
CA MET A 162 5.31 -7.25 -11.41
C MET A 162 4.93 -6.04 -12.27
N ALA A 163 4.02 -6.20 -13.24
CA ALA A 163 3.50 -5.10 -14.05
C ALA A 163 2.72 -4.09 -13.19
N ALA A 164 1.84 -4.58 -12.30
CA ALA A 164 1.10 -3.74 -11.36
C ALA A 164 2.05 -2.99 -10.41
N GLN A 165 3.08 -3.64 -9.88
CA GLN A 165 4.10 -3.00 -9.05
C GLN A 165 4.94 -1.98 -9.82
N SER A 166 5.19 -2.19 -11.12
CA SER A 166 5.88 -1.21 -11.96
C SER A 166 5.01 0.03 -12.16
N GLN A 167 3.71 -0.16 -12.39
CA GLN A 167 2.74 0.93 -12.46
C GLN A 167 2.68 1.73 -11.15
N GLU A 168 2.65 1.05 -10.00
CA GLU A 168 2.67 1.69 -8.68
C GLU A 168 3.93 2.55 -8.46
N ARG A 169 5.11 2.03 -8.81
CA ARG A 169 6.38 2.75 -8.62
C ARG A 169 6.53 3.98 -9.53
N GLU A 170 6.06 3.90 -10.76
CA GLU A 170 6.23 4.95 -11.76
C GLU A 170 5.13 6.02 -11.68
N MET A 171 3.87 5.57 -11.53
CA MET A 171 2.69 6.43 -11.61
C MET A 171 1.94 6.56 -10.28
N GLY A 172 2.04 5.56 -9.39
CA GLY A 172 1.39 5.52 -8.08
C GLY A 172 -0.10 5.17 -8.10
N ASP A 173 -0.74 5.15 -9.27
CA ASP A 173 -2.15 4.83 -9.43
C ASP A 173 -2.38 3.96 -10.68
N GLY A 174 -3.61 3.44 -10.85
CA GLY A 174 -3.98 2.60 -12.00
C GLY A 174 -3.58 1.13 -11.87
N THR A 175 -3.12 0.67 -10.72
CA THR A 175 -2.66 -0.70 -10.47
C THR A 175 -3.79 -1.73 -10.62
N ASN A 176 -5.00 -1.39 -10.16
CA ASN A 176 -6.17 -2.26 -10.30
C ASN A 176 -6.58 -2.42 -11.78
N PHE A 177 -6.47 -1.36 -12.57
CA PHE A 177 -6.68 -1.44 -14.02
C PHE A 177 -5.73 -2.45 -14.66
N VAL A 178 -4.43 -2.40 -14.34
CA VAL A 178 -3.43 -3.34 -14.90
C VAL A 178 -3.80 -4.80 -14.63
N VAL A 179 -4.17 -5.10 -13.39
CA VAL A 179 -4.52 -6.49 -12.99
C VAL A 179 -5.85 -6.93 -13.61
N SER A 180 -6.88 -6.08 -13.54
CA SER A 180 -8.23 -6.42 -14.00
C SER A 180 -8.30 -6.52 -15.52
N PHE A 181 -7.72 -5.56 -16.23
CA PHE A 181 -7.68 -5.56 -17.69
C PHE A 181 -6.76 -6.66 -18.23
N GLY A 182 -5.59 -6.86 -17.61
CA GLY A 182 -4.69 -7.95 -17.98
C GLY A 182 -5.31 -9.32 -17.79
N GLY A 183 -6.05 -9.54 -16.70
CA GLY A 183 -6.77 -10.79 -16.45
C GLY A 183 -7.91 -11.04 -17.45
N GLU A 184 -8.64 -9.99 -17.85
CA GLU A 184 -9.69 -10.08 -18.85
C GLU A 184 -9.14 -10.36 -20.25
N LEU A 185 -8.05 -9.66 -20.64
CA LEU A 185 -7.35 -9.94 -21.90
C LEU A 185 -6.90 -11.40 -21.99
N LEU A 186 -6.35 -11.95 -20.92
CA LEU A 186 -5.93 -13.34 -20.85
C LEU A 186 -7.15 -14.29 -20.90
N GLY A 187 -8.25 -13.93 -20.24
CA GLY A 187 -9.48 -14.72 -20.30
C GLY A 187 -10.05 -14.83 -21.73
N LEU A 188 -10.05 -13.70 -22.46
CA LEU A 188 -10.48 -13.68 -23.85
C LEU A 188 -9.45 -14.31 -24.81
N ALA A 189 -8.16 -14.27 -24.47
CA ALA A 189 -7.15 -15.02 -25.20
C ALA A 189 -7.34 -16.54 -25.05
N GLU A 190 -7.76 -17.01 -23.86
CA GLU A 190 -8.11 -18.42 -23.64
C GLU A 190 -9.21 -18.89 -24.60
N GLU A 191 -10.24 -18.07 -24.82
CA GLU A 191 -11.30 -18.39 -25.79
C GLU A 191 -10.73 -18.58 -27.20
N LEU A 192 -9.86 -17.65 -27.65
CA LEU A 192 -9.23 -17.73 -28.98
C LEU A 192 -8.30 -18.95 -29.12
N VAL A 193 -7.54 -19.29 -28.09
CA VAL A 193 -6.69 -20.50 -28.09
C VAL A 193 -7.57 -21.77 -28.18
N ARG A 194 -8.69 -21.81 -27.47
CA ARG A 194 -9.66 -22.92 -27.56
C ARG A 194 -10.35 -23.02 -28.92
N GLU A 195 -10.49 -21.87 -29.62
CA GLU A 195 -10.98 -21.81 -31.00
C GLU A 195 -9.92 -22.23 -32.04
N GLY A 196 -8.67 -22.42 -31.61
CA GLY A 196 -7.55 -22.88 -32.42
C GLY A 196 -6.65 -21.82 -32.98
N LEU A 197 -6.72 -20.55 -32.49
CA LEU A 197 -5.74 -19.54 -32.85
C LEU A 197 -4.44 -19.76 -32.08
N HIS A 198 -3.32 -19.66 -32.80
CA HIS A 198 -2.02 -19.79 -32.17
C HIS A 198 -1.69 -18.55 -31.32
N PRO A 199 -1.08 -18.71 -30.11
CA PRO A 199 -0.75 -17.58 -29.23
C PRO A 199 0.02 -16.44 -29.90
N SER A 200 0.91 -16.74 -30.86
CA SER A 200 1.67 -15.68 -31.59
C SER A 200 0.79 -14.74 -32.42
N GLU A 201 -0.30 -15.25 -33.01
CA GLU A 201 -1.24 -14.42 -33.77
C GLU A 201 -2.10 -13.55 -32.85
N ILE A 202 -2.45 -14.10 -31.67
CA ILE A 202 -3.15 -13.34 -30.63
C ILE A 202 -2.28 -12.19 -30.14
N ILE A 203 -1.00 -12.46 -29.90
CA ILE A 203 -0.03 -11.44 -29.46
C ILE A 203 0.11 -10.34 -30.52
N GLU A 204 0.28 -10.69 -31.79
CA GLU A 204 0.39 -9.70 -32.88
C GLU A 204 -0.86 -8.82 -32.97
N GLY A 205 -2.04 -9.42 -32.83
CA GLY A 205 -3.31 -8.69 -32.79
C GLY A 205 -3.43 -7.77 -31.59
N TYR A 206 -3.01 -8.21 -30.41
CA TYR A 206 -3.00 -7.39 -29.20
C TYR A 206 -2.01 -6.23 -29.27
N GLU A 207 -0.81 -6.45 -29.80
CA GLU A 207 0.18 -5.38 -30.00
C GLU A 207 -0.33 -4.32 -31.00
N LYS A 208 -0.98 -4.73 -32.09
CA LYS A 208 -1.62 -3.82 -33.07
C LYS A 208 -2.78 -3.04 -32.42
N ALA A 209 -3.63 -3.71 -31.65
CA ALA A 209 -4.75 -3.08 -30.95
C ALA A 209 -4.25 -2.06 -29.92
N ALA A 210 -3.24 -2.42 -29.13
CA ALA A 210 -2.66 -1.54 -28.13
C ALA A 210 -2.02 -0.30 -28.76
N ALA A 211 -1.26 -0.46 -29.86
CA ALA A 211 -0.65 0.67 -30.56
C ALA A 211 -1.73 1.66 -31.07
N LYS A 212 -2.83 1.14 -31.61
CA LYS A 212 -3.95 1.98 -32.05
C LYS A 212 -4.73 2.60 -30.89
N ALA A 213 -4.92 1.87 -29.80
CA ALA A 213 -5.56 2.41 -28.61
C ALA A 213 -4.77 3.58 -28.03
N LEU A 214 -3.45 3.47 -27.92
CA LEU A 214 -2.57 4.53 -27.43
C LEU A 214 -2.58 5.76 -28.36
N GLU A 215 -2.60 5.57 -29.69
CA GLU A 215 -2.73 6.65 -30.67
C GLU A 215 -4.06 7.41 -30.50
N TRP A 216 -5.18 6.69 -30.40
CA TRP A 216 -6.49 7.33 -30.24
C TRP A 216 -6.72 7.90 -28.84
N MET A 217 -6.05 7.38 -27.83
CA MET A 217 -6.10 7.97 -26.48
C MET A 217 -5.60 9.43 -26.49
N GLU A 218 -4.64 9.77 -27.37
CA GLU A 218 -4.18 11.15 -27.53
C GLU A 218 -5.27 12.07 -28.13
N GLU A 219 -6.17 11.52 -28.95
CA GLU A 219 -7.31 12.26 -29.53
C GLU A 219 -8.45 12.46 -28.51
N LEU A 220 -8.51 11.61 -27.46
CA LEU A 220 -9.56 11.65 -26.44
C LEU A 220 -9.23 12.59 -25.28
N VAL A 221 -8.11 13.29 -25.34
CA VAL A 221 -7.72 14.27 -24.34
C VAL A 221 -8.78 15.38 -24.26
N VAL A 222 -9.20 15.69 -23.03
CA VAL A 222 -10.21 16.73 -22.77
C VAL A 222 -9.68 18.09 -23.23
N GLU A 223 -10.46 18.81 -24.04
CA GLU A 223 -10.09 20.14 -24.55
C GLU A 223 -9.73 21.11 -23.42
N GLY A 224 -8.61 21.81 -23.57
CA GLY A 224 -8.11 22.78 -22.58
C GLY A 224 -7.48 22.15 -21.33
N SER A 225 -7.32 20.82 -21.29
CA SER A 225 -6.64 20.16 -20.18
C SER A 225 -5.11 20.32 -20.20
N ASP A 226 -4.54 20.59 -21.36
CA ASP A 226 -3.11 20.83 -21.59
C ASP A 226 -2.59 22.14 -20.99
N VAL A 227 -3.49 23.11 -20.74
CA VAL A 227 -3.17 24.43 -20.18
C VAL A 227 -3.53 24.48 -18.69
N LEU A 228 -3.00 23.57 -17.89
CA LEU A 228 -3.21 23.58 -16.45
C LEU A 228 -2.12 24.40 -15.75
N ASP A 229 -2.51 25.42 -14.99
CA ASP A 229 -1.62 25.97 -13.96
C ASP A 229 -1.64 25.08 -12.72
N VAL A 230 -0.60 24.25 -12.57
CA VAL A 230 -0.44 23.33 -11.42
C VAL A 230 -0.35 24.06 -10.07
N ARG A 231 -0.26 25.40 -10.07
CA ARG A 231 -0.24 26.24 -8.86
C ARG A 231 -1.65 26.69 -8.43
N ASP A 232 -2.65 26.48 -9.27
CA ASP A 232 -4.04 26.73 -8.87
C ASP A 232 -4.59 25.51 -8.10
N VAL A 233 -4.82 25.72 -6.81
CA VAL A 233 -5.35 24.69 -5.89
C VAL A 233 -6.68 24.12 -6.39
N LYS A 234 -7.59 24.96 -6.92
CA LYS A 234 -8.92 24.49 -7.34
C LYS A 234 -8.84 23.66 -8.62
N ALA A 235 -8.09 24.11 -9.59
CA ALA A 235 -7.91 23.40 -10.85
C ALA A 235 -7.21 22.06 -10.60
N THR A 236 -6.16 22.04 -9.81
CA THR A 236 -5.41 20.84 -9.45
C THR A 236 -6.26 19.86 -8.63
N ALA A 237 -6.98 20.34 -7.61
CA ALA A 237 -7.87 19.50 -6.80
C ALA A 237 -8.95 18.82 -7.67
N GLY A 238 -9.53 19.53 -8.66
CA GLY A 238 -10.47 18.93 -9.59
C GLY A 238 -9.87 17.80 -10.44
N ARG A 239 -8.59 17.90 -10.80
CA ARG A 239 -7.91 16.87 -11.61
C ARG A 239 -7.53 15.61 -10.82
N ILE A 240 -7.16 15.76 -9.55
CA ILE A 240 -6.81 14.61 -8.69
C ILE A 240 -8.03 14.01 -7.97
N LYS A 241 -9.19 14.65 -8.06
CA LYS A 241 -10.42 14.20 -7.39
C LYS A 241 -10.79 12.77 -7.79
N GLY A 242 -10.67 12.42 -9.07
CA GLY A 242 -10.97 11.07 -9.58
C GLY A 242 -10.15 9.97 -8.90
N THR A 243 -8.84 10.18 -8.78
CA THR A 243 -7.94 9.24 -8.08
C THR A 243 -8.32 9.06 -6.61
N LEU A 244 -8.63 10.16 -5.90
CA LEU A 244 -9.00 10.11 -4.49
C LEU A 244 -10.39 9.51 -4.26
N SER A 245 -11.36 9.75 -5.15
CA SER A 245 -12.70 9.19 -5.04
C SER A 245 -12.71 7.67 -5.15
N SER A 246 -11.79 7.10 -5.91
CA SER A 246 -11.63 5.65 -6.05
C SER A 246 -11.22 4.95 -4.76
N LYS A 247 -10.66 5.67 -3.79
CA LYS A 247 -10.17 5.15 -2.50
C LYS A 247 -11.03 5.60 -1.31
N GLN A 248 -11.49 6.86 -1.30
CA GLN A 248 -12.19 7.48 -0.18
C GLN A 248 -13.44 8.21 -0.68
N HIS A 249 -14.46 7.45 -1.03
CA HIS A 249 -15.73 7.98 -1.50
C HIS A 249 -16.45 8.79 -0.39
N GLY A 250 -16.97 9.97 -0.74
CA GLY A 250 -17.67 10.89 0.14
C GLY A 250 -16.76 11.90 0.88
N PHE A 251 -15.44 11.78 0.79
CA PHE A 251 -14.47 12.73 1.36
C PHE A 251 -13.52 13.32 0.30
N GLU A 252 -13.70 12.96 -0.95
CA GLU A 252 -12.86 13.35 -2.08
C GLU A 252 -12.70 14.85 -2.25
N ASP A 253 -13.77 15.63 -2.04
CA ASP A 253 -13.76 17.10 -2.19
C ASP A 253 -12.85 17.80 -1.18
N LYS A 254 -12.77 17.25 0.02
CA LYS A 254 -11.92 17.81 1.06
C LYS A 254 -10.50 17.30 0.94
N LEU A 255 -10.36 16.00 0.71
CA LEU A 255 -9.05 15.37 0.61
C LEU A 255 -8.28 15.87 -0.61
N SER A 256 -8.95 16.09 -1.76
CA SER A 256 -8.33 16.65 -2.95
C SER A 256 -7.77 18.06 -2.74
N LYS A 257 -8.49 18.90 -2.00
CA LYS A 257 -7.99 20.25 -1.63
C LYS A 257 -6.78 20.17 -0.72
N ILE A 258 -6.83 19.33 0.33
CA ILE A 258 -5.73 19.12 1.26
C ILE A 258 -4.49 18.62 0.53
N VAL A 259 -4.63 17.63 -0.34
CA VAL A 259 -3.50 17.08 -1.12
C VAL A 259 -2.95 18.12 -2.11
N ALA A 260 -3.82 18.85 -2.80
CA ALA A 260 -3.41 19.92 -3.72
C ALA A 260 -2.65 21.03 -2.99
N GLU A 261 -3.15 21.51 -1.85
CA GLU A 261 -2.47 22.49 -1.00
C GLU A 261 -1.09 21.98 -0.56
N ALA A 262 -1.01 20.77 -0.02
CA ALA A 262 0.25 20.18 0.42
C ALA A 262 1.28 20.03 -0.70
N CYS A 263 0.82 19.66 -1.91
CA CYS A 263 1.70 19.53 -3.08
C CYS A 263 2.20 20.87 -3.61
N ILE A 264 1.34 21.88 -3.63
CA ILE A 264 1.67 23.23 -4.11
C ILE A 264 2.63 23.94 -3.15
N ASP A 265 2.44 23.78 -1.84
CA ASP A 265 3.34 24.33 -0.81
C ASP A 265 4.78 23.85 -0.98
N VAL A 266 4.97 22.64 -1.46
CA VAL A 266 6.29 22.01 -1.66
C VAL A 266 6.79 22.11 -3.10
N LEU A 267 5.98 22.70 -4.00
CA LEU A 267 6.29 22.72 -5.42
C LEU A 267 7.54 23.57 -5.70
N PRO A 268 8.59 23.00 -6.32
CA PRO A 268 9.78 23.76 -6.68
C PRO A 268 9.50 24.78 -7.79
N LYS A 269 10.46 25.68 -8.05
CA LYS A 269 10.34 26.66 -9.15
C LYS A 269 10.11 25.98 -10.51
N ASN A 270 10.78 24.84 -10.76
CA ASN A 270 10.51 23.98 -11.90
C ASN A 270 9.62 22.82 -11.46
N PRO A 271 8.33 22.75 -11.86
CA PRO A 271 7.39 21.70 -11.47
C PRO A 271 7.87 20.27 -11.78
N LEU A 272 8.65 20.08 -12.86
CA LEU A 272 9.19 18.76 -13.25
C LEU A 272 10.09 18.12 -12.17
N ASN A 273 10.68 18.94 -11.30
CA ASN A 273 11.54 18.46 -10.21
C ASN A 273 10.76 18.18 -8.90
N PHE A 274 9.44 18.06 -8.99
CA PHE A 274 8.61 17.70 -7.84
C PHE A 274 9.00 16.33 -7.28
N ASN A 275 9.21 16.27 -5.96
CA ASN A 275 9.54 15.03 -5.27
C ASN A 275 8.42 14.65 -4.29
N VAL A 276 7.79 13.53 -4.52
CA VAL A 276 6.74 12.94 -3.67
C VAL A 276 7.19 12.82 -2.21
N ASP A 277 8.47 12.52 -1.97
CA ASP A 277 9.04 12.40 -0.62
C ASP A 277 8.93 13.66 0.24
N ASN A 278 8.63 14.80 -0.34
CA ASN A 278 8.52 16.07 0.37
C ASN A 278 7.11 16.28 0.97
N VAL A 279 6.09 15.59 0.46
CA VAL A 279 4.76 15.53 1.09
C VAL A 279 4.72 14.30 2.00
N ARG A 280 4.32 14.50 3.25
CA ARG A 280 4.27 13.44 4.25
C ARG A 280 2.92 13.37 4.94
N THR A 281 2.59 12.18 5.38
CA THR A 281 1.40 11.92 6.17
C THR A 281 1.78 11.64 7.62
N THR A 282 0.98 12.12 8.54
CA THR A 282 1.07 11.79 9.96
C THR A 282 -0.29 11.33 10.45
N LYS A 283 -0.35 10.08 10.89
CA LYS A 283 -1.59 9.45 11.37
C LYS A 283 -1.77 9.71 12.86
N ILE A 284 -2.86 10.34 13.24
CA ILE A 284 -3.20 10.60 14.63
C ILE A 284 -4.62 10.08 14.88
N PRO A 285 -4.79 8.97 15.61
CA PRO A 285 -6.10 8.39 15.88
C PRO A 285 -7.00 9.36 16.67
N GLY A 286 -8.30 9.17 16.50
CA GLY A 286 -9.35 9.98 17.12
C GLY A 286 -9.82 11.11 16.22
N SER A 287 -11.03 11.61 16.52
CA SER A 287 -11.76 12.59 15.73
C SER A 287 -12.25 12.08 14.37
N SER A 288 -12.59 12.94 13.46
CA SER A 288 -13.22 12.66 12.17
C SER A 288 -12.27 13.03 11.02
N LEU A 289 -12.51 12.45 9.86
CA LEU A 289 -11.87 12.82 8.58
C LEU A 289 -11.98 14.32 8.26
N SER A 290 -13.03 14.98 8.79
CA SER A 290 -13.21 16.41 8.63
C SER A 290 -12.15 17.26 9.33
N ASP A 291 -11.37 16.70 10.25
CA ASP A 291 -10.33 17.42 11.00
C ASP A 291 -8.91 17.18 10.43
N CYS A 292 -8.83 16.55 9.26
CA CYS A 292 -7.58 16.49 8.51
C CYS A 292 -7.15 17.89 8.07
N SER A 293 -5.84 18.16 8.16
CA SER A 293 -5.27 19.47 7.86
C SER A 293 -3.85 19.35 7.28
N VAL A 294 -3.41 20.41 6.62
CA VAL A 294 -2.03 20.55 6.14
C VAL A 294 -1.23 21.41 7.10
N VAL A 295 0.00 21.01 7.35
CA VAL A 295 0.99 21.78 8.09
C VAL A 295 2.18 22.01 7.17
N GLN A 296 2.50 23.30 6.92
CA GLN A 296 3.71 23.67 6.20
C GLN A 296 4.92 23.43 7.11
N GLY A 297 5.59 22.30 6.90
CA GLY A 297 6.67 21.84 7.75
C GLY A 297 6.52 20.39 8.16
N MET A 298 6.96 20.07 9.37
CA MET A 298 7.00 18.70 9.87
C MET A 298 6.24 18.54 11.18
N VAL A 299 5.46 17.46 11.27
CA VAL A 299 4.78 17.03 12.51
C VAL A 299 5.43 15.74 13.00
N ILE A 300 5.95 15.78 14.24
CA ILE A 300 6.57 14.63 14.88
C ILE A 300 5.64 14.15 16.00
N ARG A 301 5.24 12.91 15.97
CA ARG A 301 4.30 12.27 16.92
C ARG A 301 4.99 11.91 18.23
N ARG A 302 5.55 12.94 18.90
CA ARG A 302 6.23 12.83 20.20
C ARG A 302 6.14 14.14 20.95
N GLY A 303 6.29 14.06 22.29
CA GLY A 303 6.52 15.21 23.13
C GLY A 303 8.00 15.65 23.14
N VAL A 304 8.28 16.79 23.71
CA VAL A 304 9.64 17.27 24.02
C VAL A 304 10.16 16.57 25.27
N GLU A 305 11.48 16.48 25.39
CA GLU A 305 12.15 15.86 26.54
C GLU A 305 12.41 16.86 27.69
N GLY A 306 11.86 18.07 27.64
CA GLY A 306 12.03 19.13 28.63
C GLY A 306 10.73 19.89 28.92
N THR A 307 10.84 21.00 29.63
CA THR A 307 9.71 21.84 30.07
C THR A 307 9.28 22.86 29.01
N ILE A 308 10.17 23.26 28.11
CA ILE A 308 9.92 24.28 27.09
C ILE A 308 9.06 23.70 25.97
N ARG A 309 7.84 24.28 25.78
CA ARG A 309 6.86 23.77 24.82
C ARG A 309 6.69 24.59 23.56
N THR A 310 7.18 25.84 23.56
CA THR A 310 7.01 26.73 22.40
C THR A 310 8.25 27.59 22.22
N VAL A 311 8.77 27.63 21.01
CA VAL A 311 9.91 28.47 20.62
C VAL A 311 9.60 29.14 19.29
N LYS A 312 9.78 30.46 19.20
CA LYS A 312 9.63 31.24 17.96
C LYS A 312 11.00 31.68 17.44
N ASP A 313 11.11 31.83 16.11
CA ASP A 313 12.34 32.18 15.41
C ASP A 313 13.52 31.33 15.91
N ALA A 314 13.36 30.00 15.71
CA ALA A 314 14.23 29.01 16.28
C ALA A 314 15.37 28.62 15.33
N LYS A 315 16.62 28.85 15.77
CA LYS A 315 17.76 28.16 15.19
C LYS A 315 17.86 26.77 15.81
N ILE A 316 18.07 25.77 14.98
CA ILE A 316 17.99 24.36 15.33
C ILE A 316 19.35 23.70 15.11
N ALA A 317 19.92 23.10 16.15
CA ALA A 317 21.08 22.24 16.06
C ALA A 317 20.64 20.76 16.01
N VAL A 318 21.04 20.01 14.96
CA VAL A 318 20.63 18.62 14.75
C VAL A 318 21.82 17.70 14.91
N PHE A 319 21.74 16.77 15.86
CA PHE A 319 22.75 15.76 16.13
C PHE A 319 22.23 14.37 15.78
N GLY A 320 23.00 13.61 14.99
CA GLY A 320 22.71 12.21 14.69
C GLY A 320 23.13 11.24 15.80
N CYS A 321 23.92 11.70 16.77
CA CYS A 321 24.39 10.96 17.94
C CYS A 321 23.53 11.24 19.17
N ALA A 322 23.78 10.49 20.24
CA ALA A 322 23.25 10.80 21.56
C ALA A 322 23.87 12.11 22.08
N VAL A 323 23.05 12.89 22.80
CA VAL A 323 23.50 14.05 23.55
C VAL A 323 23.67 13.59 25.00
N ASP A 324 24.81 12.93 25.26
CA ASP A 324 25.15 12.30 26.53
C ASP A 324 26.66 12.36 26.74
N THR A 325 27.10 12.11 27.97
CA THR A 325 28.50 11.90 28.27
C THR A 325 29.03 10.77 27.40
N SER A 326 30.07 11.05 26.64
CA SER A 326 30.62 10.09 25.68
C SER A 326 31.12 8.83 26.41
N SER A 327 30.31 7.78 26.40
CA SER A 327 30.83 6.43 26.65
C SER A 327 31.77 6.11 25.49
N THR A 328 33.07 6.10 25.76
CA THR A 328 34.06 5.69 24.77
C THR A 328 33.80 4.24 24.37
N GLU A 329 33.57 3.99 23.10
CA GLU A 329 33.46 2.62 22.54
C GLU A 329 34.78 1.82 22.67
N THR A 330 35.85 2.48 23.05
CA THR A 330 37.13 1.85 23.35
C THR A 330 37.09 1.28 24.75
N LYS A 331 37.42 0.00 24.89
CA LYS A 331 37.66 -0.67 26.17
C LYS A 331 38.86 -0.06 26.90
N GLY A 332 38.76 1.21 27.25
CA GLY A 332 39.73 1.91 28.07
C GLY A 332 39.34 1.76 29.52
N THR A 333 40.19 1.15 30.33
CA THR A 333 39.99 1.10 31.76
C THR A 333 40.61 2.34 32.35
N VAL A 334 39.82 3.21 32.99
CA VAL A 334 40.33 4.32 33.79
C VAL A 334 40.64 3.76 35.19
N LEU A 335 41.89 3.75 35.56
CA LEU A 335 42.30 3.36 36.90
C LEU A 335 42.17 4.59 37.83
N ILE A 336 41.18 4.51 38.71
CA ILE A 336 40.95 5.53 39.74
C ILE A 336 41.46 4.93 41.07
N SER A 337 42.48 5.57 41.63
CA SER A 337 43.15 5.04 42.82
C SER A 337 42.74 5.72 44.11
N SER A 338 42.01 6.85 44.05
CA SER A 338 41.58 7.59 45.22
C SER A 338 40.14 8.13 45.10
N ALA A 339 39.45 8.32 46.23
CA ALA A 339 38.11 8.89 46.27
C ALA A 339 38.09 10.36 45.71
N LYS A 340 39.18 11.08 45.87
CA LYS A 340 39.32 12.46 45.34
C LYS A 340 39.42 12.47 43.81
N GLU A 341 40.06 11.49 43.21
CA GLU A 341 40.13 11.34 41.74
C GLU A 341 38.78 10.93 41.16
N LEU A 342 38.00 10.12 41.85
CA LEU A 342 36.64 9.76 41.43
C LEU A 342 35.72 10.98 41.43
N GLU A 343 35.80 11.77 42.49
CA GLU A 343 35.02 13.04 42.58
C GLU A 343 35.46 14.06 41.54
N ALA A 344 36.76 14.17 41.26
CA ALA A 344 37.30 15.04 40.21
C ALA A 344 36.91 14.57 38.83
N TYR A 345 36.81 13.26 38.59
CA TYR A 345 36.37 12.68 37.33
C TYR A 345 34.88 13.01 37.07
N SER A 346 34.02 12.79 38.06
CA SER A 346 32.58 13.09 37.94
C SER A 346 32.35 14.58 37.70
N LYS A 347 33.02 15.46 38.44
CA LYS A 347 32.96 16.93 38.23
C LYS A 347 33.51 17.32 36.83
N GLY A 348 34.48 16.58 36.33
CA GLY A 348 35.05 16.79 35.00
C GLY A 348 34.10 16.43 33.87
N GLU A 349 33.31 15.35 34.02
CA GLU A 349 32.27 14.97 33.09
C GLU A 349 31.15 16.01 33.06
N GLU A 350 30.70 16.43 34.23
CA GLU A 350 29.70 17.48 34.40
C GLU A 350 30.13 18.80 33.73
N ALA A 351 31.36 19.26 33.99
CA ALA A 351 31.91 20.46 33.37
C ALA A 351 32.04 20.39 31.84
N LYS A 352 32.41 19.22 31.29
CA LYS A 352 32.45 19.01 29.85
C LYS A 352 31.06 19.04 29.20
N MET A 353 30.07 18.44 29.85
CA MET A 353 28.71 18.49 29.34
C MET A 353 28.16 19.91 29.38
N GLU A 354 28.41 20.65 30.47
CA GLU A 354 28.06 22.07 30.54
C GLU A 354 28.74 22.89 29.43
N GLU A 355 30.02 22.63 29.16
CA GLU A 355 30.79 23.31 28.10
C GLU A 355 30.18 23.02 26.72
N TYR A 356 29.79 21.74 26.40
CA TYR A 356 29.16 21.42 25.16
C TYR A 356 27.83 22.14 24.96
N ILE A 357 26.94 22.09 25.96
CA ILE A 357 25.64 22.76 25.88
C ILE A 357 25.78 24.27 25.83
N LYS A 358 26.70 24.84 26.59
CA LYS A 358 27.03 26.26 26.55
C LYS A 358 27.51 26.68 25.16
N ASN A 359 28.42 25.93 24.56
CA ASN A 359 28.93 26.18 23.21
C ASN A 359 27.80 26.15 22.18
N ILE A 360 26.83 25.23 22.31
CA ILE A 360 25.63 25.17 21.45
C ILE A 360 24.77 26.42 21.67
N ALA A 361 24.50 26.80 22.92
CA ALA A 361 23.70 27.97 23.24
C ALA A 361 24.32 29.29 22.72
N GLU A 362 25.66 29.43 22.79
CA GLU A 362 26.41 30.60 22.30
C GLU A 362 26.30 30.78 20.78
N THR A 363 26.00 29.73 19.99
CA THR A 363 25.72 29.86 18.54
C THR A 363 24.36 30.49 18.25
N GLY A 364 23.55 30.72 19.29
CA GLY A 364 22.19 31.23 19.20
C GLY A 364 21.16 30.15 18.83
N ALA A 365 21.52 28.86 18.91
CA ALA A 365 20.56 27.78 18.81
C ALA A 365 19.57 27.85 19.98
N LYS A 366 18.27 27.68 19.67
CA LYS A 366 17.19 27.60 20.67
C LYS A 366 16.66 26.20 20.83
N VAL A 367 16.94 25.32 19.88
CA VAL A 367 16.44 23.95 19.84
C VAL A 367 17.58 23.00 19.54
N VAL A 368 17.64 21.92 20.31
CA VAL A 368 18.59 20.83 20.14
C VAL A 368 17.81 19.55 19.79
N VAL A 369 18.15 18.95 18.65
CA VAL A 369 17.54 17.71 18.19
C VAL A 369 18.57 16.58 18.26
N SER A 370 18.19 15.46 18.90
CA SER A 370 19.02 14.25 18.93
C SER A 370 18.37 13.11 18.14
N GLY A 371 19.18 12.41 17.35
CA GLY A 371 18.78 11.17 16.66
C GLY A 371 18.73 9.94 17.58
N GLN A 372 19.23 10.08 18.81
CA GLN A 372 19.26 8.99 19.78
C GLN A 372 18.66 9.46 21.13
N SER A 373 19.35 9.27 22.24
CA SER A 373 18.89 9.66 23.56
C SER A 373 19.53 10.97 24.04
N PHE A 374 18.89 11.57 25.03
CA PHE A 374 19.50 12.60 25.87
C PHE A 374 19.84 11.98 27.21
N GLY A 375 21.03 12.27 27.75
CA GLY A 375 21.38 11.96 29.13
C GLY A 375 20.71 12.91 30.12
N GLU A 376 20.44 12.46 31.33
CA GLU A 376 19.80 13.29 32.37
C GLU A 376 20.60 14.57 32.68
N MET A 377 21.92 14.44 32.73
CA MET A 377 22.81 15.58 32.93
C MET A 377 22.74 16.57 31.78
N ALA A 378 22.66 16.08 30.54
CA ALA A 378 22.52 16.96 29.37
C ALA A 378 21.17 17.69 29.37
N LEU A 379 20.08 17.01 29.74
CA LEU A 379 18.75 17.64 29.88
C LEU A 379 18.74 18.72 30.93
N HIS A 380 19.39 18.51 32.08
CA HIS A 380 19.53 19.56 33.14
C HIS A 380 20.20 20.84 32.61
N PHE A 381 21.29 20.71 31.84
CA PHE A 381 21.96 21.86 31.27
C PHE A 381 21.18 22.51 30.12
N ILE A 382 20.51 21.70 29.29
CA ILE A 382 19.63 22.18 28.22
C ILE A 382 18.52 23.05 28.79
N GLU A 383 17.88 22.62 29.89
CA GLU A 383 16.87 23.42 30.59
C GLU A 383 17.46 24.69 31.23
N ARG A 384 18.63 24.58 31.85
CA ARG A 384 19.33 25.72 32.48
C ARG A 384 19.67 26.82 31.47
N TYR A 385 20.05 26.46 30.24
CA TYR A 385 20.33 27.39 29.15
C TYR A 385 19.08 27.77 28.33
N GLY A 386 17.91 27.28 28.69
CA GLY A 386 16.64 27.61 28.03
C GLY A 386 16.48 27.07 26.63
N LEU A 387 17.06 25.91 26.35
CA LEU A 387 16.98 25.24 25.07
C LEU A 387 15.86 24.18 25.07
N MET A 388 15.19 23.97 23.93
CA MET A 388 14.21 22.92 23.75
C MET A 388 14.90 21.63 23.27
N ALA A 389 14.66 20.49 23.93
CA ALA A 389 15.20 19.19 23.56
C ALA A 389 14.17 18.37 22.79
N ILE A 390 14.52 17.91 21.58
CA ILE A 390 13.66 17.09 20.72
C ILE A 390 14.37 15.79 20.37
N LYS A 391 13.74 14.64 20.68
CA LYS A 391 14.25 13.32 20.34
C LYS A 391 13.59 12.77 19.09
N VAL A 392 14.39 12.46 18.05
CA VAL A 392 13.93 11.91 16.77
C VAL A 392 14.71 10.64 16.43
N PRO A 393 14.30 9.46 16.94
CA PRO A 393 15.06 8.20 16.76
C PRO A 393 15.04 7.66 15.35
N SER A 394 14.08 8.07 14.52
CA SER A 394 14.00 7.66 13.12
C SER A 394 14.99 8.44 12.27
N LYS A 395 15.96 7.75 11.67
CA LYS A 395 16.92 8.37 10.74
C LYS A 395 16.24 9.04 9.54
N PHE A 396 15.10 8.51 9.12
CA PHE A 396 14.30 9.08 8.03
C PHE A 396 13.61 10.38 8.44
N GLU A 397 13.03 10.43 9.64
CA GLU A 397 12.43 11.65 10.19
C GLU A 397 13.49 12.72 10.45
N LEU A 398 14.65 12.34 10.99
CA LEU A 398 15.76 13.26 11.22
C LEU A 398 16.25 13.89 9.90
N ARG A 399 16.39 13.07 8.83
CA ARG A 399 16.76 13.57 7.50
C ARG A 399 15.72 14.53 6.93
N ARG A 400 14.41 14.25 7.15
CA ARG A 400 13.32 15.14 6.74
C ARG A 400 13.33 16.45 7.52
N LEU A 401 13.57 16.39 8.83
CA LEU A 401 13.72 17.58 9.66
C LEU A 401 14.88 18.45 9.16
N CYS A 402 16.03 17.86 8.87
CA CYS A 402 17.15 18.58 8.26
C CYS A 402 16.75 19.23 6.93
N ARG A 403 15.97 18.53 6.10
CA ARG A 403 15.50 19.06 4.82
C ARG A 403 14.47 20.19 5.00
N ALA A 404 13.55 20.05 5.95
CA ALA A 404 12.52 21.06 6.25
C ALA A 404 13.12 22.34 6.81
N THR A 405 14.14 22.23 7.67
CA THR A 405 14.75 23.37 8.37
C THR A 405 16.05 23.86 7.72
N ASN A 406 16.50 23.20 6.66
CA ASN A 406 17.79 23.42 6.00
C ASN A 406 19.01 23.23 6.94
N ALA A 407 18.86 22.41 8.00
CA ALA A 407 19.92 22.05 8.93
C ALA A 407 20.85 20.97 8.35
N ARG A 408 22.10 20.94 8.82
CA ARG A 408 23.00 19.80 8.63
C ARG A 408 22.98 18.91 9.87
N GLY A 409 22.82 17.61 9.70
CA GLY A 409 22.91 16.63 10.79
C GLY A 409 24.35 16.36 11.18
N LEU A 410 24.74 16.73 12.38
CA LEU A 410 26.07 16.54 12.95
C LEU A 410 26.22 15.11 13.49
N VAL A 411 27.33 14.47 13.18
CA VAL A 411 27.61 13.08 13.61
C VAL A 411 28.19 13.05 15.03
N LYS A 412 28.86 14.14 15.45
CA LYS A 412 29.51 14.26 16.76
C LYS A 412 28.92 15.43 17.53
N LEU A 413 28.88 15.28 18.85
CA LEU A 413 28.53 16.39 19.75
C LEU A 413 29.67 17.42 19.74
N GLY A 414 29.33 18.68 19.55
CA GLY A 414 30.29 19.77 19.50
C GLY A 414 29.61 21.11 19.20
N ARG A 415 30.39 22.17 19.01
CA ARG A 415 29.88 23.49 18.62
C ARG A 415 29.49 23.47 17.14
N PRO A 416 28.19 23.68 16.79
CA PRO A 416 27.79 23.79 15.40
C PRO A 416 28.26 25.11 14.77
N GLU A 417 28.59 25.09 13.49
CA GLU A 417 28.87 26.27 12.70
C GLU A 417 27.57 26.97 12.27
N ALA A 418 27.65 28.23 11.86
CA ALA A 418 26.47 29.01 11.53
C ALA A 418 25.68 28.48 10.32
N ASP A 419 26.36 27.85 9.37
CA ASP A 419 25.78 27.21 8.18
C ASP A 419 25.26 25.77 8.41
N GLU A 420 25.54 25.20 9.57
CA GLU A 420 25.04 23.89 10.01
C GLU A 420 23.71 24.00 10.77
N LEU A 421 23.40 25.19 11.28
CA LEU A 421 22.17 25.47 11.99
C LEU A 421 20.98 25.58 11.02
N GLY A 422 19.91 24.88 11.34
CA GLY A 422 18.62 25.04 10.67
C GLY A 422 17.81 26.19 11.24
N TYR A 423 16.76 26.56 10.53
CA TYR A 423 15.82 27.60 10.96
C TYR A 423 14.38 27.08 10.89
N ALA A 424 13.55 27.45 11.86
CA ALA A 424 12.10 27.30 11.82
C ALA A 424 11.43 28.55 12.41
N SER A 425 10.31 28.96 11.79
CA SER A 425 9.54 30.13 12.25
C SER A 425 8.90 29.87 13.60
N SER A 426 8.35 28.68 13.81
CA SER A 426 7.84 28.27 15.12
C SER A 426 8.00 26.77 15.33
N ILE A 427 8.30 26.41 16.58
CA ILE A 427 8.26 25.02 17.04
C ILE A 427 7.41 25.00 18.30
N GLU A 428 6.34 24.23 18.26
CA GLU A 428 5.43 24.13 19.37
C GLU A 428 4.96 22.71 19.61
N VAL A 429 4.71 22.39 20.87
CA VAL A 429 4.06 21.14 21.26
C VAL A 429 2.57 21.38 21.30
N ARG A 430 1.86 20.74 20.37
CA ARG A 430 0.39 20.71 20.34
C ARG A 430 -0.10 19.33 20.75
N GLU A 431 -1.16 19.32 21.50
CA GLU A 431 -1.90 18.09 21.76
C GLU A 431 -2.97 17.92 20.69
N ILE A 432 -2.82 16.88 19.88
CA ILE A 432 -3.75 16.55 18.82
C ILE A 432 -4.32 15.16 19.13
N GLY A 433 -5.61 15.09 19.49
CA GLY A 433 -6.28 13.82 19.78
C GLY A 433 -5.68 13.04 20.96
N GLY A 434 -5.30 13.75 22.04
CA GLY A 434 -4.69 13.13 23.23
C GLY A 434 -3.23 12.70 23.02
N THR A 435 -2.65 12.94 21.85
CA THR A 435 -1.24 12.65 21.56
C THR A 435 -0.45 13.97 21.47
N GLN A 436 0.64 14.06 22.22
CA GLN A 436 1.55 15.20 22.11
C GLN A 436 2.32 15.10 20.79
N CYS A 437 2.24 16.16 20.01
CA CYS A 437 2.94 16.29 18.73
C CYS A 437 3.78 17.55 18.73
N ILE A 438 5.01 17.44 18.23
CA ILE A 438 5.86 18.59 17.96
C ILE A 438 5.58 19.04 16.54
N VAL A 439 5.11 20.28 16.39
CA VAL A 439 4.85 20.91 15.10
C VAL A 439 5.99 21.86 14.82
N VAL A 440 6.76 21.56 13.78
CA VAL A 440 7.83 22.43 13.25
C VAL A 440 7.26 23.16 12.05
N GLN A 441 6.95 24.43 12.19
CA GLN A 441 6.29 25.22 11.16
C GLN A 441 7.29 26.20 10.52
N GLN A 442 7.13 26.39 9.23
CA GLN A 442 7.89 27.34 8.45
C GLN A 442 6.92 28.21 7.66
N ASP A 443 6.89 29.49 7.94
CA ASP A 443 5.92 30.43 7.35
C ASP A 443 6.36 30.94 5.97
N ASP A 444 7.61 30.75 5.60
CA ASP A 444 8.10 31.13 4.28
C ASP A 444 7.84 30.02 3.26
N HIS A 445 7.45 30.39 2.05
CA HIS A 445 7.34 29.49 0.87
C HIS A 445 8.66 28.78 0.50
N THR A 446 9.62 28.78 1.43
CA THR A 446 10.88 28.05 1.38
C THR A 446 10.80 26.66 2.01
N SER A 447 9.67 26.32 2.65
CA SER A 447 9.47 24.97 3.20
C SER A 447 9.56 23.95 2.08
N ARG A 448 10.46 22.99 2.24
CA ARG A 448 10.64 21.89 1.29
C ARG A 448 9.88 20.64 1.70
N VAL A 449 9.10 20.73 2.75
CA VAL A 449 8.31 19.60 3.30
C VAL A 449 6.97 20.12 3.76
N ALA A 450 5.89 19.44 3.35
CA ALA A 450 4.55 19.62 3.89
C ALA A 450 4.10 18.32 4.56
N THR A 451 3.33 18.44 5.62
CA THR A 451 2.78 17.28 6.34
C THR A 451 1.27 17.34 6.38
N VAL A 452 0.64 16.30 5.84
CA VAL A 452 -0.80 16.10 5.94
C VAL A 452 -1.08 15.34 7.25
N VAL A 453 -1.82 15.97 8.14
CA VAL A 453 -2.26 15.36 9.40
C VAL A 453 -3.58 14.63 9.15
N LEU A 454 -3.55 13.31 9.22
CA LEU A 454 -4.71 12.45 9.04
C LEU A 454 -5.35 12.13 10.38
N ARG A 455 -6.68 12.29 10.43
CA ARG A 455 -7.51 12.01 11.60
C ARG A 455 -8.53 10.93 11.25
N GLY A 456 -8.75 9.99 12.15
CA GLY A 456 -9.71 8.90 11.91
C GLY A 456 -9.91 8.02 13.14
N SER A 457 -10.95 7.20 13.10
CA SER A 457 -11.38 6.37 14.23
C SER A 457 -10.50 5.13 14.43
N THR A 458 -10.03 4.51 13.34
CA THR A 458 -9.27 3.26 13.38
C THR A 458 -7.94 3.39 12.66
N GLU A 459 -6.95 2.62 13.09
CA GLU A 459 -5.62 2.61 12.46
C GLU A 459 -5.70 2.11 11.01
N SER A 460 -6.51 1.10 10.74
CA SER A 460 -6.71 0.59 9.37
C SER A 460 -7.31 1.64 8.42
N ALA A 461 -8.28 2.45 8.89
CA ALA A 461 -8.83 3.55 8.09
C ALA A 461 -7.80 4.66 7.85
N LEU A 462 -6.95 4.94 8.84
CA LEU A 462 -5.85 5.88 8.70
C LEU A 462 -4.79 5.38 7.71
N ASP A 463 -4.51 4.09 7.70
CA ASP A 463 -3.60 3.46 6.74
C ASP A 463 -4.14 3.51 5.31
N ASP A 464 -5.45 3.34 5.16
CA ASP A 464 -6.10 3.43 3.85
C ASP A 464 -6.13 4.87 3.32
N MET A 465 -6.38 5.84 4.22
CA MET A 465 -6.26 7.27 3.87
C MET A 465 -4.83 7.69 3.54
N GLU A 466 -3.82 7.17 4.24
CA GLU A 466 -2.42 7.43 3.91
C GLU A 466 -2.14 7.02 2.47
N ARG A 467 -2.60 5.83 2.06
CA ARG A 467 -2.46 5.33 0.68
C ARG A 467 -3.21 6.23 -0.33
N ALA A 468 -4.42 6.64 0.02
CA ALA A 468 -5.17 7.56 -0.84
C ALA A 468 -4.44 8.90 -1.05
N VAL A 469 -3.83 9.45 0.01
CA VAL A 469 -3.01 10.66 -0.09
C VAL A 469 -1.76 10.41 -0.93
N ASP A 470 -1.07 9.28 -0.75
CA ASP A 470 0.11 8.93 -1.53
C ASP A 470 -0.23 8.79 -3.02
N ASP A 471 -1.36 8.16 -3.36
CA ASP A 471 -1.87 8.08 -4.75
C ASP A 471 -2.21 9.46 -5.31
N GLY A 472 -2.85 10.33 -4.52
CA GLY A 472 -3.13 11.71 -4.91
C GLY A 472 -1.87 12.54 -5.17
N VAL A 473 -0.83 12.37 -4.35
CA VAL A 473 0.47 13.04 -4.53
C VAL A 473 1.20 12.52 -5.78
N ASN A 474 1.10 11.22 -6.06
CA ASN A 474 1.65 10.62 -7.27
C ASN A 474 0.89 11.07 -8.53
N ALA A 475 -0.44 11.18 -8.46
CA ALA A 475 -1.26 11.75 -9.52
C ALA A 475 -0.88 13.21 -9.80
N PHE A 476 -0.64 14.01 -8.75
CA PHE A 476 -0.10 15.37 -8.89
C PHE A 476 1.27 15.38 -9.58
N LYS A 477 2.18 14.48 -9.20
CA LYS A 477 3.48 14.32 -9.88
C LYS A 477 3.31 13.97 -11.36
N ALA A 478 2.35 13.13 -11.71
CA ALA A 478 2.04 12.82 -13.11
C ALA A 478 1.54 14.06 -13.84
N LEU A 479 0.65 14.87 -13.23
CA LEU A 479 0.16 16.14 -13.78
C LEU A 479 1.27 17.19 -13.96
N THR A 480 2.31 17.21 -13.12
CA THR A 480 3.47 18.11 -13.34
C THR A 480 4.31 17.72 -14.55
N LYS A 481 4.27 16.46 -14.97
CA LYS A 481 4.95 15.98 -16.18
C LYS A 481 4.10 16.17 -17.44
N ASP A 482 2.83 15.85 -17.34
CA ASP A 482 1.83 15.92 -18.42
C ASP A 482 0.47 16.30 -17.83
N SER A 483 0.00 17.49 -18.15
CA SER A 483 -1.25 18.04 -17.60
C SER A 483 -2.51 17.51 -18.27
N ARG A 484 -2.37 16.76 -19.37
CA ARG A 484 -3.51 16.20 -20.12
C ARG A 484 -4.32 15.24 -19.26
N THR A 485 -5.63 15.30 -19.45
CA THR A 485 -6.58 14.43 -18.74
C THR A 485 -7.56 13.81 -19.73
N LEU A 486 -8.10 12.66 -19.32
CA LEU A 486 -9.07 11.86 -20.06
C LEU A 486 -10.42 11.85 -19.32
N PRO A 487 -11.53 11.61 -20.02
CA PRO A 487 -12.81 11.34 -19.36
C PRO A 487 -12.71 10.08 -18.51
N ALA A 488 -13.16 10.15 -17.24
CA ALA A 488 -13.15 9.04 -16.29
C ALA A 488 -14.43 8.19 -16.35
N GLY A 489 -14.58 7.29 -15.39
CA GLY A 489 -15.78 6.45 -15.26
C GLY A 489 -15.98 5.43 -16.37
N GLY A 490 -14.91 5.00 -17.02
CA GLY A 490 -14.97 4.04 -18.15
C GLY A 490 -15.32 4.63 -19.49
N ALA A 491 -15.48 5.96 -19.60
CA ALA A 491 -15.79 6.62 -20.87
C ALA A 491 -14.68 6.41 -21.91
N THR A 492 -13.43 6.62 -21.52
CA THR A 492 -12.27 6.40 -22.40
C THR A 492 -12.20 4.96 -22.89
N GLU A 493 -12.44 3.99 -22.01
CA GLU A 493 -12.37 2.57 -22.33
C GLU A 493 -13.46 2.15 -23.33
N ILE A 494 -14.70 2.62 -23.17
CA ILE A 494 -15.80 2.33 -24.10
C ILE A 494 -15.56 2.99 -25.45
N GLU A 495 -15.07 4.22 -25.49
CA GLU A 495 -14.75 4.87 -26.76
C GLU A 495 -13.65 4.15 -27.52
N LEU A 496 -12.58 3.75 -26.82
CA LEU A 496 -11.52 2.92 -27.40
C LEU A 496 -12.05 1.57 -27.86
N ALA A 497 -12.92 0.91 -27.09
CA ALA A 497 -13.56 -0.34 -27.48
C ALA A 497 -14.40 -0.19 -28.75
N HIS A 498 -15.20 0.87 -28.84
CA HIS A 498 -16.01 1.17 -30.02
C HIS A 498 -15.15 1.38 -31.28
N ARG A 499 -14.08 2.20 -31.16
CA ARG A 499 -13.16 2.46 -32.29
C ARG A 499 -12.37 1.21 -32.69
N LEU A 500 -11.87 0.43 -31.72
CA LEU A 500 -11.14 -0.81 -32.00
C LEU A 500 -12.02 -1.89 -32.63
N ALA A 501 -13.26 -2.03 -32.20
CA ALA A 501 -14.21 -2.96 -32.83
C ALA A 501 -14.46 -2.60 -34.31
N ALA A 502 -14.57 -1.30 -34.60
CA ALA A 502 -14.69 -0.84 -35.99
C ALA A 502 -13.40 -1.05 -36.81
N PHE A 503 -12.23 -0.90 -36.18
CA PHE A 503 -10.92 -1.15 -36.79
C PHE A 503 -10.70 -2.63 -37.05
N GLY A 504 -10.98 -3.52 -36.08
CA GLY A 504 -10.83 -4.96 -36.23
C GLY A 504 -11.65 -5.53 -37.39
N ARG A 505 -12.89 -5.04 -37.59
CA ARG A 505 -13.72 -5.44 -38.73
C ARG A 505 -13.15 -5.09 -40.12
N LYS A 506 -12.22 -4.13 -40.20
CA LYS A 506 -11.57 -3.71 -41.46
C LYS A 506 -10.28 -4.48 -41.75
N GLN A 507 -9.76 -5.24 -40.74
CA GLN A 507 -8.56 -6.06 -40.93
C GLN A 507 -8.91 -7.34 -41.70
N THR A 508 -7.92 -7.88 -42.40
CA THR A 508 -8.11 -9.05 -43.30
C THR A 508 -7.39 -10.30 -42.83
N GLY A 509 -6.69 -10.25 -41.71
CA GLY A 509 -5.91 -11.36 -41.15
C GLY A 509 -6.62 -12.04 -39.97
N LEU A 510 -5.97 -13.04 -39.36
CA LEU A 510 -6.44 -13.69 -38.14
C LEU A 510 -6.35 -12.75 -36.92
N ASP A 511 -5.51 -11.75 -37.00
CA ASP A 511 -5.38 -10.65 -36.03
C ASP A 511 -6.70 -9.90 -35.78
N GLN A 512 -7.64 -9.89 -36.74
CA GLN A 512 -8.95 -9.27 -36.55
C GLN A 512 -9.72 -9.82 -35.34
N TYR A 513 -9.61 -11.14 -35.08
CA TYR A 513 -10.27 -11.77 -33.94
C TYR A 513 -9.66 -11.32 -32.62
N ALA A 514 -8.33 -11.26 -32.57
CA ALA A 514 -7.61 -10.78 -31.40
C ALA A 514 -7.92 -9.29 -31.12
N ILE A 515 -7.98 -8.43 -32.15
CA ILE A 515 -8.34 -7.01 -32.00
C ILE A 515 -9.77 -6.85 -31.49
N GLN A 516 -10.72 -7.66 -31.97
CA GLN A 516 -12.11 -7.64 -31.47
C GLN A 516 -12.19 -8.06 -30.00
N LYS A 517 -11.45 -9.11 -29.60
CA LYS A 517 -11.37 -9.55 -28.20
C LYS A 517 -10.68 -8.50 -27.32
N PHE A 518 -9.67 -7.81 -27.86
CA PHE A 518 -9.06 -6.68 -27.15
C PHE A 518 -10.06 -5.55 -26.89
N ALA A 519 -10.86 -5.22 -27.89
CA ALA A 519 -11.93 -4.22 -27.73
C ALA A 519 -12.94 -4.66 -26.65
N GLN A 520 -13.33 -5.94 -26.65
CA GLN A 520 -14.21 -6.50 -25.64
C GLN A 520 -13.59 -6.46 -24.23
N ALA A 521 -12.27 -6.67 -24.09
CA ALA A 521 -11.58 -6.62 -22.81
C ALA A 521 -11.65 -5.22 -22.15
N LEU A 522 -11.66 -4.15 -22.92
CA LEU A 522 -11.79 -2.78 -22.41
C LEU A 522 -13.12 -2.53 -21.69
N GLU A 523 -14.16 -3.31 -22.02
CA GLU A 523 -15.45 -3.24 -21.32
C GLU A 523 -15.36 -3.65 -19.85
N VAL A 524 -14.28 -4.31 -19.43
CA VAL A 524 -14.14 -4.80 -18.05
C VAL A 524 -14.23 -3.68 -17.03
N VAL A 525 -13.71 -2.48 -17.35
CA VAL A 525 -13.71 -1.32 -16.44
C VAL A 525 -15.12 -0.81 -16.21
N PRO A 526 -15.87 -0.34 -17.24
CA PRO A 526 -17.22 0.16 -17.02
C PRO A 526 -18.17 -0.95 -16.52
N ARG A 527 -17.99 -2.20 -16.94
CA ARG A 527 -18.75 -3.34 -16.42
C ARG A 527 -18.55 -3.53 -14.93
N THR A 528 -17.32 -3.53 -14.48
CA THR A 528 -16.97 -3.69 -13.05
C THR A 528 -17.45 -2.50 -12.23
N LEU A 529 -17.34 -1.27 -12.73
CA LEU A 529 -17.87 -0.09 -12.04
C LEU A 529 -19.38 -0.18 -11.84
N ALA A 530 -20.13 -0.62 -12.87
CA ALA A 530 -21.58 -0.84 -12.77
C ALA A 530 -21.94 -1.97 -11.79
N GLU A 531 -21.23 -3.10 -11.85
CA GLU A 531 -21.41 -4.25 -10.94
C GLU A 531 -21.17 -3.84 -9.48
N ASN A 532 -20.08 -3.13 -9.20
CA ASN A 532 -19.73 -2.66 -7.86
C ASN A 532 -20.71 -1.59 -7.33
N ALA A 533 -21.33 -0.81 -8.24
CA ALA A 533 -22.39 0.12 -7.89
C ALA A 533 -23.77 -0.54 -7.71
N GLY A 534 -23.89 -1.86 -8.01
CA GLY A 534 -25.18 -2.55 -7.95
C GLY A 534 -26.13 -2.25 -9.10
N VAL A 535 -25.63 -1.65 -10.18
CA VAL A 535 -26.38 -1.36 -11.41
C VAL A 535 -26.32 -2.56 -12.35
N ASN A 536 -27.35 -2.76 -13.20
CA ASN A 536 -27.30 -3.78 -14.24
C ASN A 536 -26.22 -3.45 -15.27
N ALA A 537 -25.08 -4.13 -15.17
CA ALA A 537 -23.91 -3.88 -16.00
C ALA A 537 -24.19 -4.04 -17.50
N THR A 538 -25.03 -5.02 -17.88
CA THR A 538 -25.36 -5.26 -19.28
C THR A 538 -26.13 -4.10 -19.89
N ASP A 539 -27.17 -3.63 -19.20
CA ASP A 539 -27.98 -2.49 -19.65
C ASP A 539 -27.15 -1.20 -19.69
N CYS A 540 -26.27 -1.03 -18.70
CA CYS A 540 -25.37 0.12 -18.63
C CYS A 540 -24.43 0.18 -19.86
N ILE A 541 -23.76 -0.93 -20.19
CA ILE A 541 -22.85 -1.02 -21.33
C ILE A 541 -23.58 -0.78 -22.65
N TYR A 542 -24.77 -1.34 -22.84
CA TYR A 542 -25.56 -1.07 -24.06
C TYR A 542 -25.89 0.41 -24.25
N LYS A 543 -26.26 1.10 -23.15
CA LYS A 543 -26.58 2.52 -23.22
C LYS A 543 -25.33 3.38 -23.44
N LEU A 544 -24.19 2.98 -22.84
CA LEU A 544 -22.90 3.64 -23.09
C LEU A 544 -22.51 3.51 -24.57
N TYR A 545 -22.57 2.33 -25.17
CA TYR A 545 -22.30 2.15 -26.58
C TYR A 545 -23.25 2.99 -27.48
N ALA A 546 -24.53 3.09 -27.10
CA ALA A 546 -25.47 3.92 -27.82
C ALA A 546 -25.13 5.42 -27.71
N ALA A 547 -24.68 5.90 -26.55
CA ALA A 547 -24.24 7.27 -26.34
C ALA A 547 -22.98 7.60 -27.17
N HIS A 548 -21.97 6.74 -27.12
CA HIS A 548 -20.74 6.90 -27.89
C HIS A 548 -20.97 6.82 -29.41
N ALA A 549 -21.87 5.94 -29.88
CA ALA A 549 -22.27 5.88 -31.26
C ALA A 549 -22.97 7.16 -31.76
N ASN A 550 -23.64 7.89 -30.85
CA ASN A 550 -24.25 9.19 -31.10
C ASN A 550 -23.24 10.37 -31.03
N GLY A 551 -21.99 10.12 -30.68
CA GLY A 551 -20.91 11.09 -30.59
C GLY A 551 -20.66 11.69 -29.21
N ASP A 552 -21.29 11.18 -28.14
CA ASP A 552 -21.00 11.60 -26.76
C ASP A 552 -19.80 10.85 -26.20
N VAL A 553 -18.62 11.36 -26.48
CA VAL A 553 -17.31 10.74 -26.10
C VAL A 553 -17.07 10.78 -24.59
N ASN A 554 -17.77 11.65 -23.86
CA ASN A 554 -17.56 11.85 -22.43
C ASN A 554 -18.53 11.01 -21.55
N ALA A 555 -19.39 10.21 -22.16
CA ALA A 555 -20.35 9.40 -21.43
C ALA A 555 -19.67 8.28 -20.65
N GLY A 556 -19.82 8.27 -19.34
CA GLY A 556 -19.28 7.27 -18.41
C GLY A 556 -20.36 6.63 -17.56
N VAL A 557 -19.96 5.68 -16.71
CA VAL A 557 -20.86 4.94 -15.81
C VAL A 557 -21.35 5.85 -14.69
N ASP A 558 -22.67 5.93 -14.51
CA ASP A 558 -23.28 6.54 -13.34
C ASP A 558 -23.33 5.53 -12.18
N ILE A 559 -22.65 5.86 -11.10
CA ILE A 559 -22.57 5.04 -9.88
C ILE A 559 -23.70 5.32 -8.89
N THR A 560 -24.52 6.34 -9.14
CA THR A 560 -25.65 6.69 -8.25
C THR A 560 -26.86 5.79 -8.43
N GLY A 561 -26.90 5.06 -9.55
CA GLY A 561 -27.95 4.09 -9.87
C GLY A 561 -29.23 4.69 -10.50
N ASP A 562 -29.32 5.99 -10.63
CA ASP A 562 -30.50 6.65 -11.22
C ASP A 562 -30.44 6.71 -12.75
N ALA A 563 -29.25 6.91 -13.29
CA ALA A 563 -28.98 6.90 -14.72
C ALA A 563 -28.08 5.72 -15.08
N SER A 564 -28.02 5.38 -16.34
CA SER A 564 -27.15 4.29 -16.80
C SER A 564 -25.82 4.78 -17.36
N HIS A 565 -25.68 6.08 -17.54
CA HIS A 565 -24.46 6.75 -17.98
C HIS A 565 -24.59 8.26 -17.72
N ILE A 566 -23.45 8.93 -17.54
CA ILE A 566 -23.36 10.38 -17.34
C ILE A 566 -22.28 10.97 -18.23
N ASN A 567 -22.40 12.26 -18.51
CA ASN A 567 -21.35 13.02 -19.18
C ASN A 567 -20.39 13.59 -18.11
N LEU A 568 -19.29 12.90 -17.87
CA LEU A 568 -18.34 13.24 -16.80
C LEU A 568 -17.45 14.44 -17.14
N GLY A 569 -17.10 14.62 -18.41
CA GLY A 569 -16.17 15.67 -18.83
C GLY A 569 -16.71 17.09 -18.61
N ALA A 570 -17.98 17.31 -18.93
CA ALA A 570 -18.59 18.62 -18.90
C ALA A 570 -19.40 18.92 -17.64
N SER A 571 -20.06 17.91 -17.03
CA SER A 571 -21.02 18.13 -15.95
C SER A 571 -20.44 17.94 -14.54
N GLU A 572 -19.59 16.95 -14.33
CA GLU A 572 -19.14 16.60 -12.98
C GLU A 572 -17.64 16.84 -12.74
N GLY A 573 -16.87 17.06 -13.80
CA GLY A 573 -15.44 17.38 -13.68
C GLY A 573 -14.61 16.24 -13.10
N ILE A 574 -15.00 14.98 -13.37
CA ILE A 574 -14.24 13.81 -12.93
C ILE A 574 -13.35 13.34 -14.09
N PHE A 575 -12.07 13.38 -13.88
CA PHE A 575 -11.06 13.10 -14.89
C PHE A 575 -10.06 12.06 -14.42
N ASP A 576 -9.48 11.34 -15.36
CA ASP A 576 -8.31 10.50 -15.17
C ASP A 576 -7.07 11.17 -15.75
N VAL A 577 -5.93 11.00 -15.12
CA VAL A 577 -4.66 11.53 -15.61
C VAL A 577 -4.20 10.71 -16.81
N PHE A 578 -3.98 11.37 -17.96
CA PHE A 578 -3.58 10.74 -19.22
C PHE A 578 -2.38 9.79 -19.04
N LEU A 579 -1.32 10.28 -18.41
CA LEU A 579 -0.07 9.53 -18.25
C LEU A 579 -0.26 8.23 -17.45
N VAL A 580 -1.14 8.25 -16.45
CA VAL A 580 -1.45 7.07 -15.62
C VAL A 580 -2.14 5.98 -16.46
N LYS A 581 -3.18 6.37 -17.23
CA LYS A 581 -3.91 5.43 -18.11
C LYS A 581 -3.04 4.88 -19.24
N TYR A 582 -2.23 5.75 -19.86
CA TYR A 582 -1.31 5.37 -20.92
C TYR A 582 -0.36 4.25 -20.49
N TRP A 583 0.31 4.44 -19.36
CA TRP A 583 1.25 3.42 -18.86
C TRP A 583 0.54 2.19 -18.31
N ALA A 584 -0.62 2.34 -17.67
CA ALA A 584 -1.40 1.21 -17.18
C ALA A 584 -1.82 0.26 -18.31
N LEU A 585 -2.33 0.81 -19.43
CA LEU A 585 -2.68 0.03 -20.61
C LEU A 585 -1.45 -0.66 -21.19
N LYS A 586 -0.34 0.07 -21.32
CA LYS A 586 0.90 -0.48 -21.87
C LYS A 586 1.47 -1.62 -21.01
N TYR A 587 1.59 -1.43 -19.71
CA TYR A 587 2.11 -2.47 -18.81
C TYR A 587 1.21 -3.70 -18.74
N ALA A 588 -0.11 -3.50 -18.80
CA ALA A 588 -1.04 -4.63 -18.85
C ALA A 588 -0.83 -5.48 -20.11
N VAL A 589 -0.76 -4.84 -21.27
CA VAL A 589 -0.56 -5.54 -22.57
C VAL A 589 0.81 -6.21 -22.62
N ASP A 590 1.88 -5.53 -22.21
CA ASP A 590 3.24 -6.09 -22.19
C ASP A 590 3.31 -7.34 -21.29
N ALA A 591 2.65 -7.31 -20.12
CA ALA A 591 2.58 -8.46 -19.24
C ALA A 591 1.77 -9.62 -19.84
N VAL A 592 0.61 -9.33 -20.43
CA VAL A 592 -0.24 -10.32 -21.11
C VAL A 592 0.50 -10.99 -22.26
N CYS A 593 1.13 -10.21 -23.14
CA CYS A 593 1.93 -10.75 -24.25
C CYS A 593 3.10 -11.60 -23.74
N THR A 594 3.71 -11.24 -22.61
CA THR A 594 4.76 -12.04 -21.98
C THR A 594 4.22 -13.36 -21.44
N VAL A 595 3.05 -13.38 -20.80
CA VAL A 595 2.41 -14.59 -20.29
C VAL A 595 2.03 -15.54 -21.44
N LEU A 596 1.47 -15.01 -22.53
CA LEU A 596 1.08 -15.79 -23.70
C LEU A 596 2.28 -16.41 -24.45
N ARG A 597 3.49 -15.83 -24.31
CA ARG A 597 4.73 -16.37 -24.88
C ARG A 597 5.32 -17.53 -24.07
N VAL A 598 4.80 -17.82 -22.89
CA VAL A 598 5.32 -18.88 -22.01
C VAL A 598 4.60 -20.20 -22.33
N ASP A 599 5.33 -21.13 -22.87
CA ASP A 599 4.88 -22.50 -23.17
C ASP A 599 5.17 -23.48 -22.04
N THR A 600 6.23 -23.25 -21.26
CA THR A 600 6.70 -24.20 -20.24
C THR A 600 7.24 -23.46 -19.02
N ILE A 601 6.93 -23.96 -17.83
CA ILE A 601 7.50 -23.48 -16.57
C ILE A 601 8.52 -24.50 -16.08
N ILE A 602 9.79 -24.13 -16.03
CA ILE A 602 10.87 -24.96 -15.55
C ILE A 602 11.30 -24.46 -14.17
N MET A 603 11.17 -25.31 -13.16
CA MET A 603 11.66 -25.01 -11.82
C MET A 603 12.94 -25.79 -11.54
N SER A 604 14.04 -25.10 -11.27
CA SER A 604 15.29 -25.72 -10.86
C SER A 604 15.23 -26.12 -9.38
N LYS A 605 15.63 -27.36 -9.06
CA LYS A 605 15.94 -27.73 -7.67
C LYS A 605 17.24 -27.04 -7.26
N PHE A 606 17.32 -26.62 -6.00
CA PHE A 606 18.62 -26.16 -5.47
C PHE A 606 19.67 -27.26 -5.67
N ALA A 607 20.71 -26.96 -6.42
CA ALA A 607 21.81 -27.89 -6.64
C ALA A 607 22.54 -28.17 -5.32
N GLY A 608 22.41 -29.41 -4.82
CA GLY A 608 23.23 -29.97 -3.75
C GLY A 608 23.01 -29.35 -2.38
N GLY A 609 22.25 -30.04 -1.56
CA GLY A 609 22.05 -29.71 -0.16
C GLY A 609 23.36 -29.58 0.60
N GLY A 610 23.73 -28.35 0.90
CA GLY A 610 24.45 -28.10 2.12
C GLY A 610 23.46 -28.33 3.27
N LYS A 611 23.57 -29.46 3.99
CA LYS A 611 22.93 -29.61 5.31
C LYS A 611 23.31 -28.35 6.08
N ALA A 612 22.33 -27.60 6.54
CA ALA A 612 22.57 -26.54 7.51
C ALA A 612 23.45 -27.15 8.63
N PRO A 613 24.52 -26.46 9.08
CA PRO A 613 25.29 -26.96 10.21
C PRO A 613 24.30 -27.14 11.38
N GLY A 614 24.16 -28.40 11.82
CA GLY A 614 23.39 -28.69 13.03
C GLY A 614 23.98 -27.89 14.19
N PRO A 615 23.17 -27.55 15.20
CA PRO A 615 23.67 -26.86 16.38
C PRO A 615 24.82 -27.66 16.95
N GLN A 616 26.01 -27.05 16.96
CA GLN A 616 27.16 -27.60 17.67
C GLN A 616 26.77 -27.70 19.12
N GLY A 617 26.63 -28.95 19.61
CA GLY A 617 26.42 -29.19 21.01
C GLY A 617 27.53 -28.51 21.79
N ALA A 618 27.16 -27.72 22.77
CA ALA A 618 28.04 -27.25 23.82
C ALA A 618 28.61 -28.50 24.47
N GLY A 619 29.91 -28.78 24.24
CA GLY A 619 30.63 -29.75 25.03
C GLY A 619 30.83 -29.15 26.42
N ASP A 620 30.36 -29.86 27.42
CA ASP A 620 30.80 -29.69 28.78
C ASP A 620 32.31 -29.91 28.85
N ASP A 621 33.04 -28.89 29.32
CA ASP A 621 34.22 -28.99 30.18
C ASP A 621 34.38 -27.69 30.98
#